data_bba2997585daf5e9751d73a549973600
#
_entry.id   bba2997585daf5e9751d73a549973600
#
_cell.length_a   1.000
_cell.length_b   1.000
_cell.length_c   1.000
_cell.angle_alpha   90.00
_cell.angle_beta   90.00
_cell.angle_gamma   90.00
#
_symmetry.space_group_name_H-M   'P 1'
#
loop_
_entity.id
_entity.type
_entity.pdbx_description
1 polymer ?
#
loop_
_entity_poly.entity_id
_entity_poly.type
_entity_poly.pdbx_seq_one_letter_code
_entity_poly.pdbx_strand_id
1 'polypeptide(L)'
;MVPELNALAYEDLRDWISALEKHGELKRIREEVSPELEITEITDRVSKIGSPSHPSNKKRSKDGVPGREPGSENRDQGSGYAPGGPALLFENVKGHPGHAVLINQFGSERRMALALGVERIDEIAERITALMNLKAPEGFLDKLKMLPQLGALTSAFPKTVAAKDAKCKEVIRKGKDKDGHDDFDLNFFPILKCWPHDGGRFITLPCVHTRDPRSGKRNIGMYRMQVYDSRTTGMHWQRQKVAAEHYREAMRRAVAASAEGSAAMSSAAARVAAMAESAGGAVAIPDGPIGGLPQVTLGKANGSRLEVAVSIGTDPATTFAAIVPAPPEVEEFLIAGFLRGKPVEIVKCETIDLEVPAHAEIVLEGYVELGELRSEGPFGDHTGFYTLTDQYPVFHLTCITHRKNPIYAATIVGKPPMEDAWMGKAVERIFLPAMKMTIPELVDIHLPVEAVFHNLMIVSIRKSYPGQARKVMNAIWSLGQAMFTKCIIVVDEDCDVQNIGEVVLRVANNIDPERDIQFTLGPIDSLDHASRLPNYGSKMGIDATRKWRAEGFERPWPAMIEMDGATKAKVDAMWAKLGL
;
A
#
# COMPACT_ATOMS: atom_id res chain seq x y z
N MET A 1 -14.54 7.50 -26.33
CA MET A 1 -13.42 6.69 -26.80
C MET A 1 -12.59 6.38 -25.57
N VAL A 2 -12.37 5.10 -25.26
CA VAL A 2 -11.38 4.75 -24.25
C VAL A 2 -10.03 5.10 -24.86
N PRO A 3 -9.14 5.87 -24.19
CA PRO A 3 -7.81 6.14 -24.71
C PRO A 3 -7.12 4.83 -25.05
N GLU A 4 -6.42 4.79 -26.19
CA GLU A 4 -5.63 3.61 -26.55
C GLU A 4 -4.71 3.25 -25.36
N LEU A 5 -4.69 1.97 -25.02
CA LEU A 5 -3.83 1.39 -23.98
C LEU A 5 -2.36 1.41 -24.44
N ASN A 6 -1.81 2.58 -24.69
CA ASN A 6 -0.37 2.78 -24.86
C ASN A 6 0.30 2.91 -23.47
N ALA A 7 -0.05 2.03 -22.55
CA ALA A 7 0.68 1.92 -21.30
C ALA A 7 2.09 1.42 -21.62
N LEU A 8 3.11 2.17 -21.22
CA LEU A 8 4.50 1.73 -21.20
C LEU A 8 4.60 0.58 -20.18
N ALA A 9 4.36 -0.65 -20.63
CA ALA A 9 4.46 -1.81 -19.75
C ALA A 9 5.91 -2.23 -19.65
N TYR A 10 6.51 -2.04 -18.50
CA TYR A 10 7.85 -2.56 -18.20
C TYR A 10 7.81 -4.09 -18.12
N GLU A 11 8.81 -4.73 -18.70
CA GLU A 11 8.92 -6.20 -18.65
C GLU A 11 9.25 -6.68 -17.24
N ASP A 12 10.22 -6.00 -16.62
CA ASP A 12 10.78 -6.37 -15.32
C ASP A 12 11.37 -5.13 -14.60
N LEU A 13 12.00 -5.36 -13.45
CA LEU A 13 12.65 -4.31 -12.66
C LEU A 13 13.79 -3.62 -13.41
N ARG A 14 14.53 -4.35 -14.28
CA ARG A 14 15.69 -3.77 -14.98
C ARG A 14 15.27 -2.86 -16.11
N ASP A 15 14.17 -3.18 -16.76
CA ASP A 15 13.54 -2.29 -17.74
C ASP A 15 13.01 -1.02 -17.06
N TRP A 16 12.41 -1.17 -15.86
CA TRP A 16 12.01 -0.04 -15.04
C TRP A 16 13.19 0.86 -14.62
N ILE A 17 14.30 0.27 -14.16
CA ILE A 17 15.53 1.02 -13.84
C ILE A 17 16.04 1.80 -15.05
N SER A 18 16.03 1.18 -16.24
CA SER A 18 16.43 1.84 -17.48
C SER A 18 15.52 3.01 -17.84
N ALA A 19 14.23 2.88 -17.59
CA ALA A 19 13.27 3.97 -17.77
C ALA A 19 13.50 5.12 -16.77
N LEU A 20 13.69 4.81 -15.49
CA LEU A 20 14.03 5.82 -14.48
C LEU A 20 15.29 6.61 -14.86
N GLU A 21 16.31 5.92 -15.34
CA GLU A 21 17.56 6.54 -15.78
C GLU A 21 17.34 7.45 -17.00
N LYS A 22 16.62 6.97 -18.01
CA LYS A 22 16.25 7.74 -19.21
C LYS A 22 15.49 9.02 -18.87
N HIS A 23 14.65 8.98 -17.86
CA HIS A 23 13.85 10.13 -17.41
C HIS A 23 14.57 11.03 -16.39
N GLY A 24 15.83 10.71 -16.02
CA GLY A 24 16.58 11.47 -15.02
C GLY A 24 16.07 11.29 -13.58
N GLU A 25 15.31 10.23 -13.33
CA GLU A 25 14.70 9.92 -12.04
C GLU A 25 15.51 8.90 -11.21
N LEU A 26 16.72 8.50 -11.67
CA LEU A 26 17.60 7.55 -11.00
C LEU A 26 18.95 8.18 -10.64
N LYS A 27 19.43 7.92 -9.43
CA LYS A 27 20.80 8.18 -9.00
C LYS A 27 21.51 6.87 -8.68
N ARG A 28 22.63 6.58 -9.37
CA ARG A 28 23.51 5.44 -9.06
C ARG A 28 24.52 5.87 -7.98
N ILE A 29 24.68 5.04 -6.96
CA ILE A 29 25.62 5.24 -5.84
C ILE A 29 26.63 4.09 -5.91
N ARG A 30 27.90 4.45 -6.11
CA ARG A 30 29.01 3.50 -6.30
C ARG A 30 29.90 3.36 -5.09
N GLU A 31 29.80 4.29 -4.16
CA GLU A 31 30.44 4.23 -2.87
C GLU A 31 29.95 3.00 -2.12
N GLU A 32 30.84 2.39 -1.33
CA GLU A 32 30.44 1.29 -0.45
C GLU A 32 29.50 1.81 0.64
N VAL A 33 28.31 1.23 0.75
CA VAL A 33 27.28 1.62 1.72
C VAL A 33 26.76 0.38 2.46
N SER A 34 26.60 0.50 3.77
CA SER A 34 26.06 -0.57 4.61
C SER A 34 24.54 -0.72 4.43
N PRO A 35 24.03 -1.96 4.32
CA PRO A 35 22.59 -2.23 4.39
C PRO A 35 22.01 -2.02 5.81
N GLU A 36 22.88 -1.90 6.82
CA GLU A 36 22.50 -1.53 8.17
C GLU A 36 22.60 -0.03 8.37
N LEU A 37 21.45 0.64 8.47
CA LEU A 37 21.23 2.07 8.76
C LEU A 37 21.64 3.05 7.66
N GLU A 38 22.80 2.87 6.96
CA GLU A 38 23.34 3.89 6.07
C GLU A 38 22.48 4.08 4.82
N ILE A 39 22.04 2.97 4.16
CA ILE A 39 21.10 3.05 3.03
C ILE A 39 19.83 3.78 3.45
N THR A 40 19.31 3.49 4.66
CA THR A 40 18.12 4.13 5.20
C THR A 40 18.32 5.63 5.40
N GLU A 41 19.41 6.05 6.05
CA GLU A 41 19.68 7.47 6.32
C GLU A 41 19.83 8.27 5.02
N ILE A 42 20.53 7.71 4.02
CA ILE A 42 20.66 8.35 2.71
C ILE A 42 19.27 8.48 2.05
N THR A 43 18.48 7.42 2.07
CA THR A 43 17.15 7.40 1.47
C THR A 43 16.18 8.33 2.20
N ASP A 44 16.22 8.38 3.53
CA ASP A 44 15.40 9.29 4.33
C ASP A 44 15.65 10.76 3.98
N ARG A 45 16.91 11.15 3.82
CA ARG A 45 17.25 12.51 3.38
C ARG A 45 16.77 12.79 1.97
N VAL A 46 16.94 11.84 1.06
CA VAL A 46 16.56 12.01 -0.35
C VAL A 46 15.06 12.09 -0.51
N SER A 47 14.29 11.23 0.15
CA SER A 47 12.82 11.24 0.07
C SER A 47 12.18 12.53 0.58
N LYS A 48 12.89 13.30 1.41
CA LYS A 48 12.45 14.58 1.97
C LYS A 48 12.91 15.82 1.19
N ILE A 49 13.60 15.65 0.06
CA ILE A 49 13.94 16.78 -0.83
C ILE A 49 12.66 17.49 -1.24
N GLY A 50 12.66 18.82 -1.17
CA GLY A 50 11.48 19.66 -1.43
C GLY A 50 10.43 19.68 -0.29
N SER A 51 10.61 18.90 0.79
CA SER A 51 9.75 18.91 1.96
C SER A 51 10.24 19.91 3.02
N PRO A 52 9.35 20.55 3.81
CA PRO A 52 9.77 21.36 4.97
C PRO A 52 10.61 20.59 5.99
N SER A 53 10.52 19.26 6.01
CA SER A 53 11.30 18.39 6.89
C SER A 53 12.73 18.09 6.40
N HIS A 54 13.10 18.51 5.17
CA HIS A 54 14.44 18.28 4.64
C HIS A 54 15.51 19.01 5.49
N PRO A 55 16.62 18.35 5.84
CA PRO A 55 17.67 18.94 6.70
C PRO A 55 18.23 20.28 6.20
N SER A 56 18.36 20.50 4.88
CA SER A 56 18.83 21.75 4.30
C SER A 56 17.89 22.94 4.56
N ASN A 57 16.58 22.68 4.77
CA ASN A 57 15.59 23.70 5.08
C ASN A 57 15.64 24.14 6.55
N LYS A 58 16.44 23.47 7.39
CA LYS A 58 16.65 23.82 8.81
C LYS A 58 17.80 24.80 9.01
N LYS A 59 18.10 25.71 8.06
CA LYS A 59 19.04 26.81 8.32
C LYS A 59 18.49 27.62 9.48
N ARG A 60 19.12 27.46 10.65
CA ARG A 60 18.87 28.30 11.82
C ARG A 60 19.16 29.74 11.45
N SER A 61 18.15 30.62 11.53
CA SER A 61 18.43 32.05 11.72
C SER A 61 19.24 32.18 13.03
N LYS A 62 20.24 33.01 13.06
CA LYS A 62 21.03 33.29 14.26
C LYS A 62 20.17 33.75 15.46
N ASP A 63 18.92 34.09 15.21
CA ASP A 63 18.01 34.73 16.15
C ASP A 63 16.83 33.85 16.60
N GLY A 64 16.85 32.55 16.31
CA GLY A 64 15.91 31.60 16.90
C GLY A 64 14.45 31.63 16.41
N VAL A 65 14.12 32.48 15.43
CA VAL A 65 12.78 32.56 14.84
C VAL A 65 12.78 31.84 13.48
N PRO A 66 11.83 30.92 13.18
CA PRO A 66 11.70 30.31 11.86
C PRO A 66 11.29 31.38 10.83
N GLY A 67 12.24 31.79 10.00
CA GLY A 67 11.95 32.66 8.86
C GLY A 67 11.15 31.91 7.81
N ARG A 68 9.94 32.36 7.56
CA ARG A 68 9.06 31.90 6.49
C ARG A 68 9.01 32.99 5.42
N GLU A 69 9.55 32.71 4.23
CA GLU A 69 9.22 33.51 3.05
C GLU A 69 8.00 32.87 2.35
N PRO A 70 6.98 33.66 2.00
CA PRO A 70 5.83 33.14 1.28
C PRO A 70 6.12 33.13 -0.23
N GLY A 71 5.85 32.00 -0.87
CA GLY A 71 5.57 31.94 -2.31
C GLY A 71 6.75 31.78 -3.25
N SER A 72 7.64 30.83 -3.01
CA SER A 72 8.52 30.31 -4.07
C SER A 72 8.20 28.84 -4.31
N GLU A 73 8.03 28.47 -5.57
CA GLU A 73 8.07 27.08 -6.00
C GLU A 73 9.33 26.45 -5.38
N ASN A 74 9.15 25.53 -4.44
CA ASN A 74 10.24 24.88 -3.69
C ASN A 74 11.05 23.96 -4.61
N ARG A 75 11.87 24.54 -5.47
CA ARG A 75 13.05 23.84 -5.96
C ARG A 75 14.13 24.06 -4.90
N ASP A 76 14.55 22.98 -4.26
CA ASP A 76 15.74 22.99 -3.42
C ASP A 76 16.92 23.40 -4.34
N GLN A 77 17.39 24.66 -4.21
CA GLN A 77 18.33 25.30 -5.15
C GLN A 77 19.70 24.59 -5.23
N GLY A 78 19.86 23.45 -4.55
CA GLY A 78 21.10 22.67 -4.53
C GLY A 78 21.02 21.27 -5.13
N SER A 79 19.85 20.63 -5.22
CA SER A 79 19.75 19.20 -5.62
C SER A 79 19.37 18.98 -7.08
N GLY A 80 18.69 19.91 -7.73
CA GLY A 80 18.17 19.78 -9.09
C GLY A 80 17.02 18.76 -9.25
N TYR A 81 16.56 18.14 -8.15
CA TYR A 81 15.49 17.14 -8.15
C TYR A 81 14.15 17.70 -7.67
N ALA A 82 13.07 17.12 -8.18
CA ALA A 82 11.71 17.39 -7.73
C ALA A 82 11.45 16.85 -6.29
N PRO A 83 10.34 17.26 -5.63
CA PRO A 83 9.96 16.71 -4.34
C PRO A 83 9.94 15.17 -4.33
N GLY A 84 10.49 14.57 -3.26
CA GLY A 84 10.68 13.12 -3.14
C GLY A 84 12.04 12.61 -3.63
N GLY A 85 12.87 13.50 -4.21
CA GLY A 85 14.22 13.19 -4.71
C GLY A 85 14.22 12.11 -5.80
N PRO A 86 15.37 11.55 -6.21
CA PRO A 86 15.47 10.46 -7.17
C PRO A 86 15.25 9.08 -6.53
N ALA A 87 14.97 8.06 -7.34
CA ALA A 87 15.23 6.68 -6.99
C ALA A 87 16.75 6.45 -6.82
N LEU A 88 17.14 5.57 -5.91
CA LEU A 88 18.53 5.28 -5.61
C LEU A 88 18.87 3.84 -5.96
N LEU A 89 19.96 3.64 -6.71
CA LEU A 89 20.52 2.33 -6.98
C LEU A 89 21.92 2.26 -6.36
N PHE A 90 22.04 1.53 -5.25
CA PHE A 90 23.30 1.26 -4.57
C PHE A 90 23.96 0.05 -5.25
N GLU A 91 25.08 0.28 -5.94
CA GLU A 91 25.79 -0.74 -6.73
C GLU A 91 26.88 -1.47 -5.92
N ASN A 92 27.29 -0.91 -4.79
CA ASN A 92 28.34 -1.46 -3.93
C ASN A 92 27.83 -1.55 -2.48
N VAL A 93 27.21 -2.68 -2.15
CA VAL A 93 26.62 -2.91 -0.84
C VAL A 93 27.59 -3.71 0.03
N LYS A 94 27.97 -3.15 1.17
CA LYS A 94 28.93 -3.75 2.10
C LYS A 94 28.53 -5.17 2.51
N GLY A 95 29.43 -6.11 2.33
CA GLY A 95 29.20 -7.53 2.65
C GLY A 95 28.44 -8.33 1.60
N HIS A 96 27.95 -7.68 0.50
CA HIS A 96 27.15 -8.34 -0.53
C HIS A 96 27.69 -8.06 -1.95
N PRO A 97 28.89 -8.54 -2.29
CA PRO A 97 29.46 -8.29 -3.61
C PRO A 97 28.58 -8.87 -4.72
N GLY A 98 28.39 -8.08 -5.78
CA GLY A 98 27.55 -8.45 -6.92
C GLY A 98 26.04 -8.30 -6.70
N HIS A 99 25.61 -7.77 -5.56
CA HIS A 99 24.22 -7.37 -5.30
C HIS A 99 24.07 -5.87 -5.31
N ALA A 100 22.98 -5.39 -5.91
CA ALA A 100 22.59 -3.98 -5.84
C ALA A 100 21.28 -3.83 -5.06
N VAL A 101 21.04 -2.66 -4.48
CA VAL A 101 19.77 -2.30 -3.81
C VAL A 101 19.12 -1.15 -4.57
N LEU A 102 17.88 -1.35 -5.02
CA LEU A 102 17.03 -0.30 -5.55
C LEU A 102 16.03 0.14 -4.48
N ILE A 103 15.93 1.45 -4.25
CA ILE A 103 15.04 2.01 -3.23
C ILE A 103 14.50 3.38 -3.67
N ASN A 104 13.41 3.83 -3.06
CA ASN A 104 12.71 5.08 -3.41
C ASN A 104 12.22 5.11 -4.86
N GLN A 105 11.90 3.96 -5.43
CA GLN A 105 11.51 3.82 -6.84
C GLN A 105 10.14 4.43 -7.15
N PHE A 106 9.27 4.59 -6.16
CA PHE A 106 7.93 5.19 -6.26
C PHE A 106 7.84 6.57 -5.58
N GLY A 107 8.93 7.10 -5.07
CA GLY A 107 8.98 8.22 -4.13
C GLY A 107 8.72 9.61 -4.72
N SER A 108 7.97 9.73 -5.82
CA SER A 108 7.42 10.99 -6.33
C SER A 108 6.17 10.74 -7.18
N GLU A 109 5.33 11.76 -7.34
CA GLU A 109 4.16 11.68 -8.22
C GLU A 109 4.55 11.31 -9.65
N ARG A 110 5.63 11.90 -10.16
CA ARG A 110 6.16 11.61 -11.49
C ARG A 110 6.59 10.15 -11.64
N ARG A 111 7.32 9.60 -10.66
CA ARG A 111 7.72 8.19 -10.71
C ARG A 111 6.52 7.25 -10.60
N MET A 112 5.53 7.60 -9.77
CA MET A 112 4.29 6.83 -9.72
C MET A 112 3.54 6.84 -11.06
N ALA A 113 3.40 7.99 -11.71
CA ALA A 113 2.78 8.09 -13.03
C ALA A 113 3.54 7.27 -14.07
N LEU A 114 4.87 7.40 -14.12
CA LEU A 114 5.74 6.59 -14.98
C LEU A 114 5.59 5.08 -14.69
N ALA A 115 5.61 4.67 -13.42
CA ALA A 115 5.46 3.27 -13.01
C ALA A 115 4.15 2.64 -13.50
N LEU A 116 3.09 3.44 -13.55
CA LEU A 116 1.76 3.03 -14.01
C LEU A 116 1.51 3.30 -15.51
N GLY A 117 2.53 3.80 -16.23
CA GLY A 117 2.47 4.03 -17.67
C GLY A 117 1.49 5.13 -18.08
N VAL A 118 1.37 6.19 -17.29
CA VAL A 118 0.49 7.34 -17.51
C VAL A 118 1.25 8.65 -17.35
N GLU A 119 0.70 9.74 -17.87
CA GLU A 119 1.23 11.08 -17.61
C GLU A 119 0.76 11.62 -16.26
N ARG A 120 -0.48 11.33 -15.88
CA ARG A 120 -1.11 11.69 -14.61
C ARG A 120 -1.82 10.47 -14.02
N ILE A 121 -1.74 10.31 -12.71
CA ILE A 121 -2.38 9.18 -12.02
C ILE A 121 -3.90 9.16 -12.22
N ASP A 122 -4.53 10.34 -12.35
CA ASP A 122 -5.97 10.46 -12.60
C ASP A 122 -6.44 9.76 -13.88
N GLU A 123 -5.59 9.56 -14.88
CA GLU A 123 -5.94 8.83 -16.09
C GLU A 123 -6.35 7.38 -15.81
N ILE A 124 -5.83 6.77 -14.74
CA ILE A 124 -6.25 5.43 -14.31
C ILE A 124 -7.68 5.48 -13.77
N ALA A 125 -8.02 6.50 -12.99
CA ALA A 125 -9.38 6.74 -12.52
C ALA A 125 -10.35 6.96 -13.69
N GLU A 126 -9.92 7.70 -14.71
CA GLU A 126 -10.70 7.91 -15.94
C GLU A 126 -10.93 6.59 -16.71
N ARG A 127 -9.90 5.74 -16.81
CA ARG A 127 -10.01 4.39 -17.43
C ARG A 127 -10.97 3.50 -16.65
N ILE A 128 -10.89 3.48 -15.33
CA ILE A 128 -11.81 2.73 -14.46
C ILE A 128 -13.25 3.24 -14.63
N THR A 129 -13.44 4.55 -14.61
CA THR A 129 -14.74 5.17 -14.82
C THR A 129 -15.34 4.81 -16.19
N ALA A 130 -14.52 4.82 -17.23
CA ALA A 130 -14.96 4.42 -18.58
C ALA A 130 -15.41 2.95 -18.62
N LEU A 131 -14.69 2.05 -17.95
CA LEU A 131 -15.08 0.64 -17.85
C LEU A 131 -16.39 0.45 -17.06
N MET A 132 -16.55 1.18 -15.95
CA MET A 132 -17.77 1.10 -15.13
C MET A 132 -19.01 1.63 -15.86
N ASN A 133 -18.84 2.58 -16.77
CA ASN A 133 -19.92 3.18 -17.56
C ASN A 133 -20.21 2.42 -18.88
N LEU A 134 -19.60 1.25 -19.11
CA LEU A 134 -19.89 0.42 -20.27
C LEU A 134 -21.36 -0.01 -20.26
N LYS A 135 -22.14 0.50 -21.21
CA LYS A 135 -23.53 0.06 -21.43
C LYS A 135 -23.55 -1.29 -22.10
N ALA A 136 -24.52 -2.12 -21.74
CA ALA A 136 -24.77 -3.35 -22.49
C ALA A 136 -25.03 -3.02 -23.98
N PRO A 137 -24.40 -3.73 -24.92
CA PRO A 137 -24.53 -3.43 -26.33
C PRO A 137 -25.97 -3.72 -26.83
N GLU A 138 -26.64 -2.73 -27.38
CA GLU A 138 -28.02 -2.85 -27.88
C GLU A 138 -28.07 -3.39 -29.32
N GLY A 139 -26.94 -3.41 -30.04
CA GLY A 139 -26.89 -3.84 -31.44
C GLY A 139 -25.58 -4.50 -31.86
N PHE A 140 -25.56 -5.07 -33.08
CA PHE A 140 -24.39 -5.76 -33.64
C PHE A 140 -23.17 -4.82 -33.77
N LEU A 141 -23.39 -3.59 -34.21
CA LEU A 141 -22.32 -2.58 -34.37
C LEU A 141 -21.73 -2.17 -33.03
N ASP A 142 -22.52 -2.14 -31.95
CA ASP A 142 -22.05 -1.83 -30.60
C ASP A 142 -21.23 -2.99 -30.03
N LYS A 143 -21.61 -4.25 -30.31
CA LYS A 143 -20.81 -5.44 -29.98
C LYS A 143 -19.42 -5.38 -30.66
N LEU A 144 -19.37 -4.96 -31.93
CA LEU A 144 -18.10 -4.80 -32.67
C LEU A 144 -17.22 -3.69 -32.06
N LYS A 145 -17.81 -2.57 -31.62
CA LYS A 145 -17.08 -1.47 -30.95
C LYS A 145 -16.59 -1.86 -29.55
N MET A 146 -17.20 -2.83 -28.90
CA MET A 146 -16.77 -3.35 -27.59
C MET A 146 -15.63 -4.37 -27.68
N LEU A 147 -15.38 -4.98 -28.86
CA LEU A 147 -14.33 -5.99 -29.03
C LEU A 147 -12.93 -5.52 -28.58
N PRO A 148 -12.46 -4.30 -28.91
CA PRO A 148 -11.17 -3.81 -28.42
C PRO A 148 -11.13 -3.65 -26.89
N GLN A 149 -12.25 -3.23 -26.27
CA GLN A 149 -12.36 -3.04 -24.84
C GLN A 149 -12.38 -4.39 -24.09
N LEU A 150 -13.08 -5.38 -24.63
CA LEU A 150 -13.05 -6.76 -24.15
C LEU A 150 -11.66 -7.38 -24.34
N GLY A 151 -11.00 -7.09 -25.46
CA GLY A 151 -9.62 -7.49 -25.73
C GLY A 151 -8.64 -6.92 -24.68
N ALA A 152 -8.81 -5.65 -24.31
CA ALA A 152 -8.02 -5.03 -23.25
C ALA A 152 -8.24 -5.67 -21.87
N LEU A 153 -9.48 -6.04 -21.54
CA LEU A 153 -9.78 -6.77 -20.30
C LEU A 153 -9.20 -8.19 -20.32
N THR A 154 -9.28 -8.89 -21.45
CA THR A 154 -8.69 -10.25 -21.57
C THR A 154 -7.16 -10.21 -21.51
N SER A 155 -6.53 -9.14 -21.95
CA SER A 155 -5.07 -8.95 -21.84
C SER A 155 -4.58 -8.70 -20.42
N ALA A 156 -5.48 -8.40 -19.49
CA ALA A 156 -5.14 -8.24 -18.07
C ALA A 156 -4.93 -9.58 -17.33
N PHE A 157 -5.46 -10.70 -17.88
CA PHE A 157 -5.31 -12.00 -17.21
C PHE A 157 -3.86 -12.49 -17.24
N PRO A 158 -3.36 -13.04 -16.12
CA PRO A 158 -1.99 -13.55 -16.05
C PRO A 158 -1.78 -14.70 -17.05
N LYS A 159 -0.57 -14.80 -17.59
CA LYS A 159 -0.16 -15.81 -18.56
C LYS A 159 0.92 -16.70 -17.97
N THR A 160 0.66 -17.99 -17.85
CA THR A 160 1.68 -18.96 -17.42
C THR A 160 2.71 -19.18 -18.52
N VAL A 161 4.00 -19.11 -18.15
CA VAL A 161 5.13 -19.38 -19.04
C VAL A 161 5.90 -20.62 -18.58
N ALA A 162 6.71 -21.19 -19.46
CA ALA A 162 7.56 -22.33 -19.11
C ALA A 162 8.74 -21.87 -18.23
N ALA A 163 9.20 -22.75 -17.34
CA ALA A 163 10.31 -22.45 -16.41
C ALA A 163 11.58 -21.96 -17.12
N LYS A 164 11.88 -22.46 -18.32
CA LYS A 164 13.02 -22.02 -19.12
C LYS A 164 12.95 -20.55 -19.61
N ASP A 165 11.74 -20.00 -19.67
CA ASP A 165 11.48 -18.64 -20.13
C ASP A 165 11.36 -17.66 -18.94
N ALA A 166 11.38 -18.19 -17.71
CA ALA A 166 11.24 -17.43 -16.46
C ALA A 166 12.61 -16.94 -15.97
N LYS A 167 12.86 -15.64 -16.02
CA LYS A 167 14.14 -15.04 -15.59
C LYS A 167 14.41 -15.23 -14.10
N CYS A 168 13.38 -15.31 -13.27
CA CYS A 168 13.55 -15.57 -11.83
C CYS A 168 14.12 -16.96 -11.54
N LYS A 169 14.19 -17.86 -12.54
CA LYS A 169 14.74 -19.22 -12.42
C LYS A 169 16.14 -19.38 -13.03
N GLU A 170 16.85 -18.30 -13.30
CA GLU A 170 18.24 -18.37 -13.79
C GLU A 170 19.19 -19.08 -12.79
N VAL A 171 18.90 -18.95 -11.50
CA VAL A 171 19.58 -19.67 -10.41
C VAL A 171 18.52 -20.27 -9.50
N ILE A 172 18.65 -21.55 -9.19
CA ILE A 172 17.75 -22.30 -8.32
C ILE A 172 18.56 -22.89 -7.17
N ARG A 173 18.17 -22.57 -5.93
CA ARG A 173 18.79 -23.02 -4.68
C ARG A 173 17.73 -23.75 -3.85
N LYS A 174 17.75 -25.08 -3.88
CA LYS A 174 16.77 -25.93 -3.18
C LYS A 174 17.38 -27.26 -2.67
N GLY A 175 18.69 -27.37 -2.74
CA GLY A 175 19.41 -28.58 -2.44
C GLY A 175 20.33 -28.44 -1.25
N LYS A 176 21.35 -29.26 -1.28
CA LYS A 176 22.49 -29.24 -0.37
C LYS A 176 23.73 -28.79 -1.13
N ASP A 177 24.60 -28.05 -0.47
CA ASP A 177 25.93 -27.75 -0.96
C ASP A 177 26.86 -28.99 -0.85
N LYS A 178 28.11 -28.83 -1.29
CA LYS A 178 29.13 -29.92 -1.24
C LYS A 178 29.46 -30.38 0.19
N ASP A 179 29.13 -29.55 1.19
CA ASP A 179 29.41 -29.83 2.62
C ASP A 179 28.15 -30.33 3.34
N GLY A 180 27.03 -30.52 2.61
CA GLY A 180 25.78 -31.08 3.11
C GLY A 180 24.85 -30.03 3.78
N HIS A 181 25.20 -28.73 3.76
CA HIS A 181 24.34 -27.65 4.23
C HIS A 181 23.35 -27.28 3.14
N ASP A 182 22.22 -26.65 3.54
CA ASP A 182 21.27 -26.11 2.57
C ASP A 182 21.95 -25.00 1.75
N ASP A 183 21.77 -25.03 0.43
CA ASP A 183 22.37 -24.09 -0.52
C ASP A 183 21.59 -22.76 -0.63
N PHE A 184 20.57 -22.58 0.22
CA PHE A 184 19.76 -21.37 0.29
C PHE A 184 19.90 -20.69 1.67
N ASP A 185 20.18 -19.38 1.65
CA ASP A 185 20.43 -18.57 2.83
C ASP A 185 19.92 -17.13 2.58
N LEU A 186 19.08 -16.60 3.48
CA LEU A 186 18.60 -15.22 3.43
C LEU A 186 19.74 -14.20 3.60
N ASN A 187 20.83 -14.58 4.27
CA ASN A 187 22.01 -13.72 4.44
C ASN A 187 22.75 -13.45 3.13
N PHE A 188 22.42 -14.18 2.07
CA PHE A 188 22.94 -13.92 0.73
C PHE A 188 22.51 -12.56 0.19
N PHE A 189 21.35 -12.06 0.59
CA PHE A 189 20.79 -10.78 0.11
C PHE A 189 21.04 -9.63 1.08
N PRO A 190 21.18 -8.40 0.57
CA PRO A 190 21.38 -7.18 1.37
C PRO A 190 20.08 -6.70 2.03
N ILE A 191 19.50 -7.55 2.88
CA ILE A 191 18.28 -7.24 3.61
C ILE A 191 18.57 -6.15 4.65
N LEU A 192 17.76 -5.09 4.65
CA LEU A 192 18.02 -3.89 5.41
C LEU A 192 17.67 -4.03 6.91
N LYS A 193 18.51 -3.47 7.78
CA LYS A 193 18.09 -2.97 9.07
C LYS A 193 17.87 -1.47 8.93
N CYS A 194 16.61 -1.04 8.98
CA CYS A 194 16.24 0.34 8.60
C CYS A 194 16.53 1.34 9.72
N TRP A 195 16.09 1.07 10.94
CA TRP A 195 16.21 2.01 12.04
C TRP A 195 16.97 1.43 13.24
N PRO A 196 17.58 2.29 14.10
CA PRO A 196 18.43 1.83 15.21
C PRO A 196 17.76 0.83 16.17
N HIS A 197 16.45 1.01 16.43
CA HIS A 197 15.71 0.16 17.36
C HIS A 197 14.87 -0.92 16.68
N ASP A 198 15.04 -1.12 15.36
CA ASP A 198 14.43 -2.28 14.70
C ASP A 198 14.92 -3.58 15.32
N GLY A 199 14.01 -4.54 15.52
CA GLY A 199 14.27 -5.83 16.12
C GLY A 199 15.21 -6.73 15.30
N GLY A 200 15.66 -6.26 14.12
CA GLY A 200 16.56 -6.94 13.22
C GLY A 200 16.47 -6.39 11.80
N ARG A 201 16.83 -7.23 10.83
CA ARG A 201 16.69 -6.93 9.40
C ARG A 201 15.29 -7.27 8.92
N PHE A 202 14.75 -6.48 8.01
CA PHE A 202 13.42 -6.66 7.45
C PHE A 202 13.42 -6.66 5.93
N ILE A 203 12.68 -7.60 5.31
CA ILE A 203 12.28 -7.50 3.91
C ILE A 203 11.11 -6.53 3.87
N THR A 204 11.28 -5.41 3.19
CA THR A 204 10.37 -4.25 3.31
C THR A 204 9.47 -4.04 2.10
N LEU A 205 9.79 -4.63 0.93
CA LEU A 205 9.03 -4.49 -0.30
C LEU A 205 8.70 -5.86 -0.94
N PRO A 206 8.24 -6.85 -0.15
CA PRO A 206 7.92 -8.17 -0.68
C PRO A 206 6.50 -8.22 -1.25
N CYS A 207 6.32 -8.89 -2.37
CA CYS A 207 5.01 -9.35 -2.84
C CYS A 207 4.80 -10.78 -2.34
N VAL A 208 3.94 -10.96 -1.35
CA VAL A 208 3.67 -12.24 -0.68
C VAL A 208 2.46 -12.90 -1.33
N HIS A 209 2.67 -14.09 -1.86
CA HIS A 209 1.69 -14.88 -2.58
C HIS A 209 1.11 -15.96 -1.66
N THR A 210 -0.21 -16.02 -1.57
CA THR A 210 -0.97 -17.06 -0.87
C THR A 210 -2.13 -17.53 -1.72
N ARG A 211 -2.73 -18.68 -1.37
CA ARG A 211 -3.92 -19.19 -2.02
C ARG A 211 -5.01 -19.41 -0.96
N ASP A 212 -6.23 -18.95 -1.24
CA ASP A 212 -7.38 -19.19 -0.36
C ASP A 212 -7.65 -20.70 -0.24
N PRO A 213 -7.58 -21.27 0.95
CA PRO A 213 -7.85 -22.69 1.14
C PRO A 213 -9.27 -23.11 0.77
N ARG A 214 -10.25 -22.18 0.70
CA ARG A 214 -11.64 -22.45 0.32
C ARG A 214 -11.82 -22.51 -1.18
N SER A 215 -11.41 -21.46 -1.87
CA SER A 215 -11.72 -21.24 -3.28
C SER A 215 -10.56 -21.56 -4.21
N GLY A 216 -9.33 -21.69 -3.69
CA GLY A 216 -8.11 -21.83 -4.49
C GLY A 216 -7.67 -20.52 -5.18
N LYS A 217 -8.35 -19.39 -4.94
CA LYS A 217 -8.00 -18.09 -5.50
C LYS A 217 -6.66 -17.59 -4.97
N ARG A 218 -5.89 -16.96 -5.85
CA ARG A 218 -4.61 -16.36 -5.51
C ARG A 218 -4.82 -15.00 -4.87
N ASN A 219 -3.87 -14.64 -4.00
CA ASN A 219 -3.76 -13.29 -3.44
C ASN A 219 -2.29 -12.89 -3.41
N ILE A 220 -2.03 -11.63 -3.68
CA ILE A 220 -0.73 -11.01 -3.53
C ILE A 220 -0.89 -9.82 -2.58
N GLY A 221 -0.12 -9.81 -1.48
CA GLY A 221 -0.14 -8.69 -0.55
C GLY A 221 1.26 -8.27 -0.17
N MET A 222 1.42 -7.02 0.21
CA MET A 222 2.70 -6.52 0.71
C MET A 222 2.70 -6.60 2.24
N TYR A 223 3.58 -7.43 2.79
CA TYR A 223 3.71 -7.65 4.23
C TYR A 223 5.19 -7.71 4.59
N ARG A 224 5.66 -6.84 5.50
CA ARG A 224 7.04 -6.87 5.96
C ARG A 224 7.38 -8.22 6.58
N MET A 225 8.65 -8.61 6.50
CA MET A 225 9.12 -9.88 7.03
C MET A 225 10.40 -9.66 7.82
N GLN A 226 10.36 -9.87 9.15
CA GLN A 226 11.56 -9.82 9.98
C GLN A 226 12.40 -11.08 9.79
N VAL A 227 13.67 -10.93 9.46
CA VAL A 227 14.61 -12.06 9.37
C VAL A 227 15.01 -12.49 10.77
N TYR A 228 14.75 -13.77 11.12
CA TYR A 228 15.16 -14.34 12.39
C TYR A 228 16.51 -15.04 12.29
N ASP A 229 16.70 -15.78 11.20
CA ASP A 229 17.92 -16.51 10.90
C ASP A 229 18.06 -16.71 9.36
N SER A 230 18.96 -17.60 8.94
CA SER A 230 19.23 -17.85 7.53
C SER A 230 18.03 -18.42 6.74
N ARG A 231 17.02 -18.95 7.40
CA ARG A 231 15.90 -19.70 6.77
C ARG A 231 14.53 -19.38 7.32
N THR A 232 14.41 -18.53 8.34
CA THR A 232 13.12 -18.20 8.92
C THR A 232 12.91 -16.70 9.02
N THR A 233 11.66 -16.28 8.79
CA THR A 233 11.22 -14.90 8.98
C THR A 233 9.89 -14.83 9.73
N GLY A 234 9.62 -13.70 10.38
CA GLY A 234 8.27 -13.33 10.79
C GLY A 234 7.44 -12.96 9.55
N MET A 235 6.16 -13.25 9.60
CA MET A 235 5.22 -12.89 8.55
C MET A 235 4.18 -11.92 9.13
N HIS A 236 4.34 -10.62 8.87
CA HIS A 236 3.51 -9.57 9.47
C HIS A 236 2.10 -9.51 8.87
N TRP A 237 1.30 -10.53 9.11
CA TRP A 237 -0.10 -10.59 8.66
C TRP A 237 -1.03 -9.90 9.66
N GLN A 238 -1.33 -8.63 9.40
CA GLN A 238 -2.35 -7.91 10.16
C GLN A 238 -3.71 -8.63 10.05
N ARG A 239 -4.48 -8.67 11.14
CA ARG A 239 -5.72 -9.47 11.30
C ARG A 239 -6.74 -9.29 10.17
N GLN A 240 -6.88 -8.09 9.66
CA GLN A 240 -7.89 -7.69 8.67
C GLN A 240 -7.43 -7.88 7.22
N LYS A 241 -6.22 -8.35 6.99
CA LYS A 241 -5.68 -8.55 5.64
C LYS A 241 -6.00 -9.95 5.11
N VAL A 242 -6.06 -10.08 3.77
CA VAL A 242 -6.46 -11.32 3.08
C VAL A 242 -5.59 -12.52 3.45
N ALA A 243 -4.27 -12.36 3.51
CA ALA A 243 -3.39 -13.47 3.88
C ALA A 243 -3.62 -13.97 5.31
N ALA A 244 -3.97 -13.07 6.25
CA ALA A 244 -4.38 -13.47 7.61
C ALA A 244 -5.71 -14.26 7.60
N GLU A 245 -6.64 -13.95 6.70
CA GLU A 245 -7.87 -14.72 6.52
C GLU A 245 -7.56 -16.11 5.94
N HIS A 246 -6.68 -16.22 4.94
CA HIS A 246 -6.22 -17.51 4.43
C HIS A 246 -5.59 -18.37 5.52
N TYR A 247 -4.76 -17.78 6.37
CA TYR A 247 -4.16 -18.48 7.51
C TYR A 247 -5.23 -18.97 8.51
N ARG A 248 -6.19 -18.12 8.89
CA ARG A 248 -7.29 -18.52 9.79
C ARG A 248 -8.14 -19.63 9.19
N GLU A 249 -8.42 -19.58 7.89
CA GLU A 249 -9.16 -20.64 7.20
C GLU A 249 -8.39 -21.95 7.16
N ALA A 250 -7.08 -21.90 6.87
CA ALA A 250 -6.23 -23.09 6.92
C ALA A 250 -6.22 -23.71 8.32
N MET A 251 -6.13 -22.87 9.38
CA MET A 251 -6.23 -23.30 10.77
C MET A 251 -7.58 -24.01 11.07
N ARG A 252 -8.70 -23.41 10.67
CA ARG A 252 -10.03 -23.99 10.87
C ARG A 252 -10.15 -25.38 10.21
N ARG A 253 -9.66 -25.54 8.97
CA ARG A 253 -9.66 -26.81 8.25
C ARG A 253 -8.75 -27.86 8.90
N ALA A 254 -7.55 -27.46 9.33
CA ALA A 254 -6.66 -28.36 10.03
C ALA A 254 -7.24 -28.88 11.35
N VAL A 255 -7.90 -28.02 12.11
CA VAL A 255 -8.63 -28.39 13.35
C VAL A 255 -9.79 -29.33 13.03
N ALA A 256 -10.61 -29.04 12.03
CA ALA A 256 -11.72 -29.90 11.61
C ALA A 256 -11.24 -31.30 11.18
N ALA A 257 -10.20 -31.37 10.33
CA ALA A 257 -9.63 -32.64 9.89
C ALA A 257 -9.03 -33.48 11.04
N SER A 258 -8.43 -32.82 12.05
CA SER A 258 -7.93 -33.52 13.24
C SER A 258 -9.06 -34.02 14.14
N ALA A 259 -10.20 -33.33 14.16
CA ALA A 259 -11.40 -33.74 14.91
C ALA A 259 -12.07 -34.97 14.29
N GLU A 260 -12.16 -35.04 12.97
CA GLU A 260 -12.71 -36.18 12.23
C GLU A 260 -11.81 -37.43 12.33
N GLY A 261 -10.50 -37.23 12.44
CA GLY A 261 -9.51 -38.34 12.56
C GLY A 261 -9.36 -38.93 13.96
N SER A 262 -9.93 -38.31 15.01
CA SER A 262 -9.79 -38.72 16.41
C SER A 262 -11.15 -38.80 17.10
N ALA A 263 -11.67 -40.03 17.26
CA ALA A 263 -12.87 -40.33 18.05
C ALA A 263 -12.69 -40.01 19.57
N ALA A 264 -11.60 -39.34 19.94
CA ALA A 264 -11.24 -38.99 21.31
C ALA A 264 -10.72 -37.55 21.40
N MET A 265 -11.53 -36.54 21.04
CA MET A 265 -11.15 -35.15 21.26
C MET A 265 -11.59 -34.63 22.62
N SER A 266 -10.67 -33.97 23.33
CA SER A 266 -10.96 -33.24 24.56
C SER A 266 -11.99 -32.14 24.30
N SER A 267 -12.89 -31.93 25.25
CA SER A 267 -14.01 -30.99 25.21
C SER A 267 -13.67 -29.54 24.81
N ALA A 268 -12.39 -29.18 24.80
CA ALA A 268 -11.90 -27.84 24.44
C ALA A 268 -11.90 -27.60 22.91
N ALA A 269 -11.49 -28.56 22.11
CA ALA A 269 -11.45 -28.41 20.64
C ALA A 269 -12.85 -28.51 20.01
N ALA A 270 -13.75 -29.36 20.58
CA ALA A 270 -15.15 -29.38 20.21
C ALA A 270 -15.86 -28.04 20.54
N ARG A 271 -15.47 -27.37 21.64
CA ARG A 271 -15.98 -26.03 21.97
C ARG A 271 -15.50 -24.97 20.98
N VAL A 272 -14.25 -25.02 20.52
CA VAL A 272 -13.73 -24.08 19.52
C VAL A 272 -14.41 -24.25 18.17
N ALA A 273 -14.65 -25.50 17.73
CA ALA A 273 -15.40 -25.79 16.50
C ALA A 273 -16.87 -25.35 16.63
N ALA A 274 -17.55 -25.67 17.74
CA ALA A 274 -18.93 -25.25 17.99
C ALA A 274 -19.11 -23.74 18.17
N MET A 275 -18.11 -23.05 18.75
CA MET A 275 -18.08 -21.58 18.82
C MET A 275 -17.86 -20.93 17.44
N ALA A 276 -17.12 -21.57 16.53
CA ALA A 276 -16.98 -21.10 15.15
C ALA A 276 -18.25 -21.25 14.34
N GLU A 277 -19.03 -22.30 14.56
CA GLU A 277 -20.33 -22.52 13.90
C GLU A 277 -21.49 -21.69 14.48
N SER A 278 -21.51 -21.46 15.80
CA SER A 278 -22.60 -20.73 16.47
C SER A 278 -22.49 -19.21 16.40
N ALA A 279 -21.31 -18.69 16.14
CA ALA A 279 -21.07 -17.25 16.08
C ALA A 279 -21.05 -16.75 14.64
N GLY A 280 -22.14 -16.77 13.93
CA GLY A 280 -22.30 -16.22 12.56
C GLY A 280 -21.33 -15.09 12.18
N GLY A 281 -20.05 -15.38 12.10
CA GLY A 281 -18.98 -14.52 11.60
C GLY A 281 -18.22 -13.66 12.60
N ALA A 282 -18.48 -13.67 13.89
CA ALA A 282 -17.73 -12.90 14.87
C ALA A 282 -17.42 -13.72 16.13
N VAL A 283 -16.34 -14.51 16.08
CA VAL A 283 -15.78 -15.05 17.34
C VAL A 283 -15.10 -13.91 18.09
N ALA A 284 -15.66 -13.50 19.22
CA ALA A 284 -14.94 -12.72 20.21
C ALA A 284 -13.73 -13.57 20.66
N ILE A 285 -12.54 -13.15 20.30
CA ILE A 285 -11.29 -13.81 20.71
C ILE A 285 -11.05 -13.40 22.15
N PRO A 286 -10.88 -14.35 23.12
CA PRO A 286 -10.47 -14.02 24.46
C PRO A 286 -9.16 -13.24 24.45
N ASP A 287 -8.97 -12.35 25.42
CA ASP A 287 -7.79 -11.53 25.62
C ASP A 287 -6.50 -12.36 25.49
N GLY A 288 -5.89 -12.32 24.32
CA GLY A 288 -4.60 -12.90 24.00
C GLY A 288 -3.68 -11.82 23.43
N PRO A 289 -2.38 -12.07 23.29
CA PRO A 289 -1.44 -11.08 22.75
C PRO A 289 -1.90 -10.56 21.40
N ILE A 290 -1.51 -9.34 21.10
CA ILE A 290 -2.04 -8.43 20.04
C ILE A 290 -2.04 -9.00 18.61
N GLY A 291 -1.48 -10.13 18.30
CA GLY A 291 -1.60 -10.85 17.04
C GLY A 291 -2.94 -11.58 16.82
N GLY A 292 -3.65 -11.90 17.90
CA GLY A 292 -5.03 -12.46 17.89
C GLY A 292 -5.29 -13.67 17.01
N LEU A 293 -4.24 -14.35 16.59
CA LEU A 293 -4.34 -15.65 15.95
C LEU A 293 -4.47 -16.71 17.07
N PRO A 294 -5.37 -17.68 16.95
CA PRO A 294 -5.54 -18.68 18.01
C PRO A 294 -4.23 -19.45 18.21
N GLN A 295 -3.72 -19.45 19.45
CA GLN A 295 -2.66 -20.38 19.84
C GLN A 295 -3.29 -21.78 19.97
N VAL A 296 -3.30 -22.51 18.87
CA VAL A 296 -3.67 -23.92 18.86
C VAL A 296 -2.40 -24.69 18.62
N THR A 297 -1.91 -25.42 19.62
CA THR A 297 -0.84 -26.39 19.43
C THR A 297 -1.45 -27.58 18.67
N LEU A 298 -1.42 -27.50 17.34
CA LEU A 298 -1.71 -28.65 16.50
C LEU A 298 -0.54 -29.64 16.67
N GLY A 299 -0.82 -30.86 17.14
CA GLY A 299 0.16 -31.94 17.08
C GLY A 299 0.71 -32.07 15.64
N LYS A 300 1.95 -32.50 15.47
CA LYS A 300 2.62 -32.69 14.15
C LYS A 300 1.82 -33.65 13.25
N ALA A 301 0.68 -33.18 12.75
CA ALA A 301 -0.10 -33.89 11.74
C ALA A 301 0.37 -33.40 10.35
N ASN A 302 0.64 -34.33 9.45
CA ASN A 302 0.85 -34.03 8.02
C ASN A 302 -0.35 -33.24 7.51
N GLY A 303 -0.15 -32.01 7.08
CA GLY A 303 -1.20 -31.11 6.57
C GLY A 303 -1.37 -29.78 7.32
N SER A 304 -0.52 -29.50 8.31
CA SER A 304 -0.60 -28.27 9.14
C SER A 304 0.20 -27.09 8.56
N ARG A 305 0.23 -26.92 7.23
CA ARG A 305 1.03 -25.88 6.57
C ARG A 305 0.20 -25.08 5.59
N LEU A 306 0.47 -23.76 5.51
CA LEU A 306 0.03 -22.89 4.44
C LEU A 306 1.24 -22.56 3.56
N GLU A 307 1.18 -22.93 2.28
CA GLU A 307 2.23 -22.61 1.32
C GLU A 307 2.26 -21.11 1.04
N VAL A 308 3.45 -20.54 0.96
CA VAL A 308 3.70 -19.11 0.74
C VAL A 308 4.90 -18.96 -0.19
N ALA A 309 4.74 -18.09 -1.20
CA ALA A 309 5.86 -17.60 -1.99
C ALA A 309 6.02 -16.10 -1.79
N VAL A 310 7.24 -15.61 -1.97
CA VAL A 310 7.55 -14.18 -1.86
C VAL A 310 8.37 -13.77 -3.06
N SER A 311 7.88 -12.84 -3.87
CA SER A 311 8.64 -12.24 -4.96
C SER A 311 9.13 -10.84 -4.59
N ILE A 312 10.40 -10.55 -4.92
CA ILE A 312 11.05 -9.26 -4.67
C ILE A 312 11.62 -8.76 -5.99
N GLY A 313 11.41 -7.48 -6.28
CA GLY A 313 11.92 -6.88 -7.52
C GLY A 313 11.15 -7.34 -8.77
N THR A 314 9.82 -7.25 -8.72
CA THR A 314 8.94 -7.40 -9.88
C THR A 314 8.92 -6.11 -10.71
N ASP A 315 8.22 -6.11 -11.84
CA ASP A 315 7.90 -4.85 -12.52
C ASP A 315 7.09 -3.90 -11.60
N PRO A 316 7.14 -2.57 -11.83
CA PRO A 316 6.59 -1.61 -10.88
C PRO A 316 5.07 -1.71 -10.71
N ALA A 317 4.32 -2.06 -11.76
CA ALA A 317 2.86 -2.18 -11.67
C ALA A 317 2.45 -3.43 -10.87
N THR A 318 3.20 -4.53 -10.98
CA THR A 318 2.99 -5.74 -10.17
C THR A 318 3.32 -5.47 -8.69
N THR A 319 4.43 -4.77 -8.41
CA THR A 319 4.77 -4.35 -7.04
C THR A 319 3.68 -3.46 -6.45
N PHE A 320 3.19 -2.47 -7.22
CA PHE A 320 2.11 -1.58 -6.79
C PHE A 320 0.79 -2.33 -6.57
N ALA A 321 0.43 -3.29 -7.44
CA ALA A 321 -0.80 -4.06 -7.30
C ALA A 321 -0.89 -4.81 -5.96
N ALA A 322 0.25 -5.21 -5.37
CA ALA A 322 0.29 -5.90 -4.08
C ALA A 322 -0.16 -5.03 -2.89
N ILE A 323 -0.25 -3.70 -3.03
CA ILE A 323 -0.76 -2.79 -1.98
C ILE A 323 -2.19 -2.32 -2.24
N VAL A 324 -2.70 -2.55 -3.46
CA VAL A 324 -4.03 -2.09 -3.86
C VAL A 324 -5.11 -2.81 -3.06
N PRO A 325 -6.04 -2.10 -2.39
CA PRO A 325 -7.13 -2.72 -1.64
C PRO A 325 -8.20 -3.30 -2.58
N ALA A 326 -7.86 -4.39 -3.26
CA ALA A 326 -8.74 -5.07 -4.20
C ALA A 326 -10.01 -5.61 -3.51
N PRO A 327 -11.16 -5.65 -4.19
CA PRO A 327 -12.29 -6.44 -3.74
C PRO A 327 -11.92 -7.92 -3.61
N PRO A 328 -12.52 -8.69 -2.67
CA PRO A 328 -12.13 -10.09 -2.38
C PRO A 328 -12.16 -11.03 -3.60
N GLU A 329 -12.91 -10.65 -4.65
CA GLU A 329 -13.07 -11.47 -5.86
C GLU A 329 -12.06 -11.13 -6.97
N VAL A 330 -11.24 -10.08 -6.80
CA VAL A 330 -10.30 -9.59 -7.81
C VAL A 330 -8.87 -9.95 -7.42
N GLU A 331 -8.22 -10.77 -8.23
CA GLU A 331 -6.80 -11.11 -8.05
C GLU A 331 -5.91 -9.92 -8.40
N GLU A 332 -4.86 -9.66 -7.65
CA GLU A 332 -3.92 -8.55 -7.87
C GLU A 332 -3.17 -8.68 -9.21
N PHE A 333 -3.00 -9.89 -9.73
CA PHE A 333 -2.47 -10.08 -11.09
C PHE A 333 -3.35 -9.49 -12.18
N LEU A 334 -4.68 -9.47 -12.00
CA LEU A 334 -5.59 -8.79 -12.92
C LEU A 334 -5.42 -7.28 -12.84
N ILE A 335 -5.24 -6.75 -11.64
CA ILE A 335 -4.98 -5.31 -11.42
C ILE A 335 -3.65 -4.94 -12.08
N ALA A 336 -2.60 -5.70 -11.84
CA ALA A 336 -1.29 -5.48 -12.47
C ALA A 336 -1.38 -5.53 -14.00
N GLY A 337 -2.09 -6.52 -14.55
CA GLY A 337 -2.31 -6.65 -15.99
C GLY A 337 -3.11 -5.47 -16.58
N PHE A 338 -4.14 -4.99 -15.86
CA PHE A 338 -4.91 -3.81 -16.25
C PHE A 338 -4.04 -2.54 -16.25
N LEU A 339 -3.25 -2.32 -15.20
CA LEU A 339 -2.34 -1.18 -15.11
C LEU A 339 -1.29 -1.19 -16.20
N ARG A 340 -0.72 -2.35 -16.51
CA ARG A 340 0.29 -2.56 -17.56
C ARG A 340 -0.26 -2.50 -18.98
N GLY A 341 -1.56 -2.75 -19.15
CA GLY A 341 -2.15 -2.97 -20.47
C GLY A 341 -1.68 -4.27 -21.14
N LYS A 342 -1.03 -5.19 -20.39
CA LYS A 342 -0.61 -6.52 -20.87
C LYS A 342 -0.53 -7.52 -19.70
N PRO A 343 -0.61 -8.85 -19.99
CA PRO A 343 -0.56 -9.89 -18.99
C PRO A 343 0.71 -9.83 -18.13
N VAL A 344 0.58 -10.16 -16.84
CA VAL A 344 1.73 -10.55 -16.02
C VAL A 344 2.09 -11.98 -16.41
N GLU A 345 3.34 -12.22 -16.81
CA GLU A 345 3.84 -13.58 -17.00
C GLU A 345 4.17 -14.20 -15.66
N ILE A 346 3.58 -15.39 -15.41
CA ILE A 346 3.74 -16.13 -14.15
C ILE A 346 4.33 -17.51 -14.41
N VAL A 347 5.05 -18.04 -13.41
CA VAL A 347 5.69 -19.36 -13.47
C VAL A 347 5.43 -20.12 -12.18
N LYS A 348 5.28 -21.45 -12.27
CA LYS A 348 5.17 -22.33 -11.09
C LYS A 348 6.43 -22.27 -10.24
N CYS A 349 6.24 -22.29 -8.92
CA CYS A 349 7.30 -22.48 -7.95
C CYS A 349 7.98 -23.85 -8.10
N GLU A 350 9.14 -24.04 -7.44
CA GLU A 350 9.94 -25.26 -7.48
C GLU A 350 9.54 -26.29 -6.42
N THR A 351 9.10 -25.81 -5.25
CA THR A 351 8.89 -26.66 -4.05
C THR A 351 7.46 -26.59 -3.50
N ILE A 352 6.63 -25.68 -4.01
CA ILE A 352 5.25 -25.46 -3.54
C ILE A 352 4.30 -25.27 -4.74
N ASP A 353 2.99 -25.48 -4.55
CA ASP A 353 2.00 -25.35 -5.62
C ASP A 353 1.44 -23.90 -5.72
N LEU A 354 2.35 -22.94 -5.90
CA LEU A 354 2.01 -21.55 -6.17
C LEU A 354 2.66 -21.06 -7.48
N GLU A 355 2.16 -19.98 -8.02
CA GLU A 355 2.74 -19.26 -9.14
C GLU A 355 3.22 -17.88 -8.70
N VAL A 356 4.32 -17.43 -9.30
CA VAL A 356 4.97 -16.14 -9.03
C VAL A 356 5.29 -15.40 -10.32
N PRO A 357 5.51 -14.07 -10.31
CA PRO A 357 5.96 -13.33 -11.49
C PRO A 357 7.26 -13.92 -12.06
N ALA A 358 7.22 -14.31 -13.33
CA ALA A 358 8.31 -15.01 -14.01
C ALA A 358 9.60 -14.18 -14.11
N HIS A 359 9.50 -12.86 -14.02
CA HIS A 359 10.62 -11.95 -14.22
C HIS A 359 11.04 -11.20 -12.94
N ALA A 360 10.60 -11.67 -11.77
CA ALA A 360 11.07 -11.17 -10.48
C ALA A 360 12.59 -11.33 -10.34
N GLU A 361 13.24 -10.46 -9.60
CA GLU A 361 14.67 -10.57 -9.32
C GLU A 361 14.98 -11.73 -8.36
N ILE A 362 14.13 -11.90 -7.33
CA ILE A 362 14.29 -12.91 -6.28
C ILE A 362 12.91 -13.50 -5.96
N VAL A 363 12.85 -14.81 -5.75
CA VAL A 363 11.70 -15.53 -5.23
C VAL A 363 12.13 -16.39 -4.06
N LEU A 364 11.39 -16.27 -2.95
CA LEU A 364 11.53 -17.12 -1.77
C LEU A 364 10.31 -18.05 -1.75
N GLU A 365 10.53 -19.35 -1.70
CA GLU A 365 9.46 -20.34 -1.60
C GLU A 365 9.50 -21.02 -0.24
N GLY A 366 8.33 -21.32 0.31
CA GLY A 366 8.27 -21.96 1.61
C GLY A 366 6.86 -22.11 2.13
N TYR A 367 6.73 -22.13 3.44
CA TYR A 367 5.45 -22.33 4.11
C TYR A 367 5.42 -21.63 5.48
N VAL A 368 4.23 -21.41 5.96
CA VAL A 368 3.96 -21.05 7.35
C VAL A 368 3.39 -22.27 8.05
N GLU A 369 4.00 -22.69 9.17
CA GLU A 369 3.46 -23.75 10.00
C GLU A 369 2.29 -23.22 10.81
N LEU A 370 1.14 -23.92 10.74
CA LEU A 370 -0.08 -23.46 11.41
C LEU A 370 0.07 -23.56 12.93
N GLY A 371 -0.11 -22.44 13.61
CA GLY A 371 0.02 -22.35 15.08
C GLY A 371 1.43 -22.00 15.56
N GLU A 372 2.45 -21.98 14.70
CA GLU A 372 3.77 -21.48 15.08
C GLU A 372 3.81 -19.97 15.03
N LEU A 373 4.11 -19.34 16.17
CA LEU A 373 4.23 -17.89 16.32
C LEU A 373 5.58 -17.53 16.94
N ARG A 374 6.18 -16.43 16.50
CA ARG A 374 7.39 -15.84 17.11
C ARG A 374 7.22 -14.34 17.24
N SER A 375 7.93 -13.76 18.20
CA SER A 375 8.02 -12.32 18.42
C SER A 375 8.61 -11.62 17.19
N GLU A 376 7.89 -10.62 16.66
CA GLU A 376 8.29 -9.75 15.56
C GLU A 376 8.29 -8.30 16.05
N GLY A 377 9.24 -7.52 15.59
CA GLY A 377 9.42 -6.12 15.97
C GLY A 377 10.48 -5.92 17.08
N PRO A 378 10.65 -4.68 17.57
CA PRO A 378 10.02 -3.45 17.04
C PRO A 378 10.38 -3.17 15.58
N PHE A 379 9.58 -2.35 14.91
CA PHE A 379 9.85 -1.88 13.55
C PHE A 379 9.49 -0.40 13.43
N GLY A 380 10.42 0.42 12.92
CA GLY A 380 10.16 1.82 12.60
C GLY A 380 9.21 1.92 11.42
N ASP A 381 7.95 2.33 11.66
CA ASP A 381 6.87 2.25 10.69
C ASP A 381 6.47 3.62 10.12
N HIS A 382 5.61 3.61 9.09
CA HIS A 382 5.18 4.81 8.34
C HIS A 382 4.44 5.86 9.19
N THR A 383 3.99 5.51 10.39
CA THR A 383 3.46 6.47 11.36
C THR A 383 4.53 7.40 11.94
N GLY A 384 5.82 7.11 11.68
CA GLY A 384 6.96 7.80 12.28
C GLY A 384 7.29 7.34 13.70
N PHE A 385 6.66 6.26 14.16
CA PHE A 385 6.87 5.63 15.46
C PHE A 385 7.22 4.16 15.30
N TYR A 386 7.90 3.58 16.30
CA TYR A 386 8.14 2.15 16.32
C TYR A 386 6.86 1.40 16.70
N THR A 387 6.55 0.33 15.95
CA THR A 387 5.54 -0.64 16.37
C THR A 387 6.05 -1.44 17.55
N LEU A 388 5.15 -1.83 18.43
CA LEU A 388 5.48 -2.72 19.54
C LEU A 388 5.76 -4.13 19.00
N THR A 389 6.53 -4.89 19.79
CA THR A 389 6.75 -6.31 19.53
C THR A 389 5.44 -7.09 19.70
N ASP A 390 5.12 -7.98 18.75
CA ASP A 390 3.93 -8.83 18.79
C ASP A 390 4.22 -10.22 18.19
N GLN A 391 3.27 -11.14 18.31
CA GLN A 391 3.39 -12.52 17.86
C GLN A 391 2.85 -12.68 16.44
N TYR A 392 3.71 -13.15 15.52
CA TYR A 392 3.33 -13.39 14.13
C TYR A 392 3.74 -14.79 13.66
N PRO A 393 3.05 -15.34 12.65
CA PRO A 393 3.42 -16.61 12.03
C PRO A 393 4.86 -16.62 11.52
N VAL A 394 5.47 -17.79 11.56
CA VAL A 394 6.85 -18.01 11.09
C VAL A 394 6.81 -18.57 9.67
N PHE A 395 7.48 -17.89 8.74
CA PHE A 395 7.73 -18.40 7.39
C PHE A 395 9.02 -19.21 7.38
N HIS A 396 8.94 -20.43 6.85
CA HIS A 396 10.05 -21.37 6.70
C HIS A 396 10.43 -21.48 5.22
N LEU A 397 11.63 -21.08 4.90
CA LEU A 397 12.20 -21.12 3.55
C LEU A 397 12.52 -22.56 3.13
N THR A 398 12.17 -22.94 1.91
CA THR A 398 12.48 -24.25 1.30
C THR A 398 13.27 -24.14 0.01
N CYS A 399 13.18 -22.99 -0.67
CA CYS A 399 13.88 -22.74 -1.92
C CYS A 399 14.06 -21.24 -2.13
N ILE A 400 15.16 -20.88 -2.76
CA ILE A 400 15.39 -19.55 -3.33
C ILE A 400 15.59 -19.70 -4.83
N THR A 401 14.85 -18.94 -5.64
CA THR A 401 15.20 -18.76 -7.04
C THR A 401 15.49 -17.28 -7.31
N HIS A 402 16.46 -17.00 -8.16
CA HIS A 402 16.83 -15.61 -8.43
C HIS A 402 17.51 -15.44 -9.79
N ARG A 403 17.52 -14.21 -10.29
CA ARG A 403 18.30 -13.82 -11.47
C ARG A 403 19.79 -13.81 -11.15
N LYS A 404 20.62 -13.94 -12.16
CA LYS A 404 22.07 -13.69 -12.01
C LYS A 404 22.29 -12.23 -11.62
N ASN A 405 23.14 -12.01 -10.59
CA ASN A 405 23.39 -10.68 -10.01
C ASN A 405 22.08 -9.96 -9.67
N PRO A 406 21.29 -10.50 -8.73
CA PRO A 406 19.95 -9.98 -8.47
C PRO A 406 20.00 -8.58 -7.86
N ILE A 407 19.03 -7.75 -8.25
CA ILE A 407 18.80 -6.43 -7.68
C ILE A 407 17.77 -6.58 -6.56
N TYR A 408 18.15 -6.24 -5.35
CA TYR A 408 17.27 -6.27 -4.19
C TYR A 408 16.43 -4.99 -4.16
N ALA A 409 15.14 -5.11 -4.44
CA ALA A 409 14.21 -3.99 -4.32
C ALA A 409 13.75 -3.86 -2.88
N ALA A 410 13.89 -2.66 -2.31
CA ALA A 410 13.50 -2.33 -0.95
C ALA A 410 12.74 -1.01 -0.89
N THR A 411 12.07 -0.77 0.21
CA THR A 411 11.56 0.53 0.62
C THR A 411 11.91 0.78 2.08
N ILE A 412 11.88 2.03 2.49
CA ILE A 412 11.86 2.40 3.90
C ILE A 412 10.58 3.17 4.21
N VAL A 413 10.10 3.00 5.41
CA VAL A 413 9.01 3.76 5.99
C VAL A 413 9.49 4.46 7.25
N GLY A 414 8.80 5.52 7.67
CA GLY A 414 9.20 6.31 8.83
C GLY A 414 8.41 7.61 8.88
N LYS A 415 9.02 8.65 9.43
CA LYS A 415 8.38 9.96 9.49
C LYS A 415 8.14 10.52 8.08
N PRO A 416 6.88 10.83 7.70
CA PRO A 416 6.56 11.34 6.36
C PRO A 416 7.29 12.64 5.98
N PRO A 417 7.46 12.92 4.66
CA PRO A 417 7.07 12.10 3.52
C PRO A 417 8.12 11.02 3.20
N MET A 418 7.65 9.86 2.74
CA MET A 418 8.46 8.77 2.20
C MET A 418 7.79 8.16 0.97
N GLU A 419 8.37 7.09 0.42
CA GLU A 419 7.90 6.44 -0.82
C GLU A 419 6.44 5.97 -0.74
N ASP A 420 6.02 5.44 0.39
CA ASP A 420 4.66 4.97 0.68
C ASP A 420 3.59 6.05 0.56
N ALA A 421 3.94 7.30 0.84
CA ALA A 421 3.04 8.45 0.69
C ALA A 421 2.58 8.64 -0.77
N TRP A 422 3.48 8.46 -1.73
CA TRP A 422 3.17 8.57 -3.14
C TRP A 422 2.39 7.36 -3.66
N MET A 423 2.68 6.19 -3.12
CA MET A 423 1.87 4.99 -3.37
C MET A 423 0.45 5.17 -2.81
N GLY A 424 0.31 5.73 -1.61
CA GLY A 424 -0.98 6.09 -1.02
C GLY A 424 -1.75 7.11 -1.87
N LYS A 425 -1.05 8.10 -2.44
CA LYS A 425 -1.65 9.09 -3.36
C LYS A 425 -2.18 8.43 -4.63
N ALA A 426 -1.48 7.47 -5.19
CA ALA A 426 -1.97 6.71 -6.34
C ALA A 426 -3.22 5.89 -6.00
N VAL A 427 -3.24 5.24 -4.83
CA VAL A 427 -4.43 4.52 -4.33
C VAL A 427 -5.62 5.47 -4.18
N GLU A 428 -5.42 6.67 -3.61
CA GLU A 428 -6.44 7.70 -3.46
C GLU A 428 -7.13 8.01 -4.80
N ARG A 429 -6.33 8.28 -5.85
CA ARG A 429 -6.87 8.63 -7.18
C ARG A 429 -7.57 7.43 -7.85
N ILE A 430 -6.96 6.25 -7.78
CA ILE A 430 -7.48 5.04 -8.43
C ILE A 430 -8.83 4.60 -7.83
N PHE A 431 -9.02 4.77 -6.50
CA PHE A 431 -10.25 4.32 -5.83
C PHE A 431 -11.36 5.37 -5.79
N LEU A 432 -11.11 6.62 -6.09
CA LEU A 432 -12.13 7.66 -6.11
C LEU A 432 -13.37 7.29 -6.96
N PRO A 433 -13.26 6.74 -8.19
CA PRO A 433 -14.43 6.32 -8.97
C PRO A 433 -15.26 5.23 -8.27
N ALA A 434 -14.61 4.23 -7.67
CA ALA A 434 -15.31 3.16 -6.96
C ALA A 434 -16.04 3.69 -5.71
N MET A 435 -15.44 4.62 -4.98
CA MET A 435 -16.09 5.28 -3.85
C MET A 435 -17.31 6.10 -4.29
N LYS A 436 -17.23 6.78 -5.43
CA LYS A 436 -18.37 7.54 -6.01
C LYS A 436 -19.57 6.67 -6.36
N MET A 437 -19.39 5.36 -6.62
CA MET A 437 -20.53 4.45 -6.85
C MET A 437 -21.36 4.24 -5.59
N THR A 438 -20.72 4.15 -4.43
CA THR A 438 -21.38 3.96 -3.14
C THR A 438 -21.74 5.26 -2.45
N ILE A 439 -21.03 6.34 -2.76
CA ILE A 439 -21.20 7.69 -2.19
C ILE A 439 -21.31 8.67 -3.35
N PRO A 440 -22.47 8.73 -4.04
CA PRO A 440 -22.61 9.51 -5.29
C PRO A 440 -22.47 11.02 -5.13
N GLU A 441 -22.64 11.55 -3.92
CA GLU A 441 -22.38 12.95 -3.61
C GLU A 441 -20.89 13.31 -3.48
N LEU A 442 -20.01 12.33 -3.40
CA LEU A 442 -18.58 12.54 -3.29
C LEU A 442 -18.03 13.22 -4.56
N VAL A 443 -17.32 14.33 -4.39
CA VAL A 443 -16.68 15.06 -5.50
C VAL A 443 -15.21 14.71 -5.60
N ASP A 444 -14.47 14.87 -4.51
CA ASP A 444 -13.05 14.53 -4.44
C ASP A 444 -12.64 14.05 -3.04
N ILE A 445 -11.48 13.41 -2.95
CA ILE A 445 -10.89 12.94 -1.70
C ILE A 445 -9.41 13.31 -1.64
N HIS A 446 -8.89 13.48 -0.43
CA HIS A 446 -7.47 13.65 -0.17
C HIS A 446 -7.05 12.87 1.08
N LEU A 447 -5.96 12.13 0.93
CA LEU A 447 -5.27 11.40 2.00
C LEU A 447 -3.95 12.13 2.30
N PRO A 448 -3.92 13.11 3.23
CA PRO A 448 -2.72 13.90 3.47
C PRO A 448 -1.54 13.04 3.92
N VAL A 449 -0.39 13.28 3.31
CA VAL A 449 0.87 12.59 3.63
C VAL A 449 1.26 12.82 5.09
N GLU A 450 1.05 14.03 5.59
CA GLU A 450 1.33 14.42 6.97
C GLU A 450 0.50 13.66 8.01
N ALA A 451 -0.64 13.13 7.57
CA ALA A 451 -1.53 12.29 8.36
C ALA A 451 -1.39 10.79 8.01
N VAL A 452 -0.23 10.40 7.47
CA VAL A 452 0.12 9.03 7.11
C VAL A 452 -0.92 8.35 6.20
N PHE A 453 -1.49 9.11 5.26
CA PHE A 453 -2.45 8.72 4.22
C PHE A 453 -3.65 7.85 4.65
N HIS A 454 -3.79 7.43 5.89
CA HIS A 454 -4.96 6.68 6.38
C HIS A 454 -5.56 7.22 7.67
N ASN A 455 -4.82 8.00 8.49
CA ASN A 455 -5.34 8.54 9.74
C ASN A 455 -6.30 9.72 9.53
N LEU A 456 -6.18 10.43 8.42
CA LEU A 456 -7.08 11.51 8.03
C LEU A 456 -7.50 11.35 6.57
N MET A 457 -8.79 11.43 6.32
CA MET A 457 -9.36 11.57 4.98
C MET A 457 -10.14 12.87 4.90
N ILE A 458 -9.84 13.69 3.90
CA ILE A 458 -10.55 14.91 3.60
C ILE A 458 -11.41 14.63 2.36
N VAL A 459 -12.69 15.01 2.40
CA VAL A 459 -13.61 14.76 1.28
C VAL A 459 -14.44 16.00 0.98
N SER A 460 -14.61 16.30 -0.30
CA SER A 460 -15.59 17.29 -0.75
C SER A 460 -16.84 16.62 -1.26
N ILE A 461 -17.99 17.19 -0.94
CA ILE A 461 -19.29 16.65 -1.31
C ILE A 461 -20.22 17.69 -1.94
N ARG A 462 -21.09 17.23 -2.86
CA ARG A 462 -22.25 18.00 -3.31
C ARG A 462 -23.39 17.80 -2.33
N LYS A 463 -23.45 18.69 -1.34
CA LYS A 463 -24.48 18.64 -0.31
C LYS A 463 -25.86 19.01 -0.87
N SER A 464 -26.87 18.17 -0.67
CA SER A 464 -28.22 18.36 -1.18
C SER A 464 -29.33 18.27 -0.10
N TYR A 465 -29.02 17.80 1.10
CA TYR A 465 -29.94 17.74 2.24
C TYR A 465 -29.20 17.83 3.58
N PRO A 466 -29.90 18.20 4.68
CA PRO A 466 -29.32 18.28 6.02
C PRO A 466 -28.76 16.94 6.51
N GLY A 467 -27.63 16.96 7.21
CA GLY A 467 -26.99 15.78 7.78
C GLY A 467 -26.25 14.88 6.78
N GLN A 468 -26.16 15.28 5.51
CA GLN A 468 -25.51 14.46 4.48
C GLN A 468 -24.02 14.25 4.74
N ALA A 469 -23.32 15.21 5.34
CA ALA A 469 -21.92 15.04 5.74
C ALA A 469 -21.75 13.87 6.73
N ARG A 470 -22.66 13.73 7.71
CA ARG A 470 -22.63 12.59 8.66
C ARG A 470 -22.90 11.25 7.98
N LYS A 471 -23.81 11.21 6.97
CA LYS A 471 -24.02 10.04 6.13
C LYS A 471 -22.74 9.64 5.40
N VAL A 472 -22.02 10.60 4.83
CA VAL A 472 -20.75 10.35 4.13
C VAL A 472 -19.67 9.80 5.08
N MET A 473 -19.50 10.40 6.27
CA MET A 473 -18.56 9.88 7.29
C MET A 473 -18.84 8.42 7.63
N ASN A 474 -20.11 8.07 7.91
CA ASN A 474 -20.50 6.71 8.27
C ASN A 474 -20.33 5.74 7.08
N ALA A 475 -20.60 6.20 5.84
CA ALA A 475 -20.37 5.40 4.64
C ALA A 475 -18.89 5.06 4.45
N ILE A 476 -17.98 6.03 4.64
CA ILE A 476 -16.54 5.84 4.55
C ILE A 476 -16.07 4.84 5.64
N TRP A 477 -16.51 5.02 6.89
CA TRP A 477 -16.14 4.11 7.99
C TRP A 477 -16.68 2.69 7.85
N SER A 478 -17.60 2.43 6.93
CA SER A 478 -18.10 1.08 6.59
C SER A 478 -17.49 0.51 5.31
N LEU A 479 -16.63 1.24 4.58
CA LEU A 479 -16.17 0.88 3.25
C LEU A 479 -14.76 0.26 3.26
N GLY A 480 -14.66 -1.06 3.19
CA GLY A 480 -13.39 -1.78 3.00
C GLY A 480 -12.27 -1.30 3.93
N GLN A 481 -11.09 -1.01 3.40
CA GLN A 481 -9.96 -0.51 4.20
C GLN A 481 -10.12 0.95 4.66
N ALA A 482 -11.02 1.74 4.05
CA ALA A 482 -11.34 3.08 4.54
C ALA A 482 -11.97 3.06 5.95
N MET A 483 -12.43 1.88 6.41
CA MET A 483 -12.90 1.71 7.80
C MET A 483 -11.83 2.05 8.85
N PHE A 484 -10.54 2.03 8.51
CA PHE A 484 -9.45 2.36 9.44
C PHE A 484 -9.21 3.84 9.59
N THR A 485 -9.73 4.68 8.69
CA THR A 485 -9.59 6.14 8.78
C THR A 485 -10.07 6.64 10.14
N LYS A 486 -9.15 7.29 10.87
CA LYS A 486 -9.41 7.77 12.23
C LYS A 486 -10.18 9.08 12.23
N CYS A 487 -9.76 10.03 11.38
CA CYS A 487 -10.38 11.33 11.25
C CYS A 487 -10.92 11.55 9.83
N ILE A 488 -12.10 12.15 9.71
CA ILE A 488 -12.68 12.53 8.42
C ILE A 488 -13.06 14.01 8.49
N ILE A 489 -12.68 14.80 7.48
CA ILE A 489 -13.15 16.17 7.29
C ILE A 489 -14.01 16.18 6.04
N VAL A 490 -15.23 16.71 6.14
CA VAL A 490 -16.15 16.86 5.01
C VAL A 490 -16.33 18.36 4.73
N VAL A 491 -16.06 18.75 3.48
CA VAL A 491 -16.23 20.13 2.99
C VAL A 491 -17.19 20.16 1.80
N ASP A 492 -17.63 21.36 1.39
CA ASP A 492 -18.45 21.55 0.19
C ASP A 492 -17.63 21.34 -1.10
N GLU A 493 -18.34 21.09 -2.22
CA GLU A 493 -17.76 20.83 -3.54
C GLU A 493 -16.86 21.94 -4.11
N ASP A 494 -16.99 23.16 -3.60
CA ASP A 494 -16.20 24.33 -4.01
C ASP A 494 -14.89 24.50 -3.23
N CYS A 495 -14.57 23.55 -2.32
CA CYS A 495 -13.29 23.52 -1.61
C CYS A 495 -12.33 22.53 -2.30
N ASP A 496 -11.14 23.01 -2.64
CA ASP A 496 -10.06 22.15 -3.12
C ASP A 496 -9.46 21.34 -1.95
N VAL A 497 -9.82 20.05 -1.87
CA VAL A 497 -9.34 19.15 -0.82
C VAL A 497 -7.85 18.85 -0.90
N GLN A 498 -7.22 19.09 -2.07
CA GLN A 498 -5.78 18.96 -2.24
C GLN A 498 -5.01 20.15 -1.64
N ASN A 499 -5.69 21.26 -1.39
CA ASN A 499 -5.14 22.44 -0.74
C ASN A 499 -5.44 22.44 0.76
N ILE A 500 -4.51 21.89 1.55
CA ILE A 500 -4.66 21.82 3.02
C ILE A 500 -4.91 23.19 3.65
N GLY A 501 -4.32 24.26 3.10
CA GLY A 501 -4.54 25.62 3.60
C GLY A 501 -5.99 26.06 3.46
N GLU A 502 -6.64 25.76 2.33
CA GLU A 502 -8.05 26.02 2.12
C GLU A 502 -8.94 25.16 3.02
N VAL A 503 -8.64 23.89 3.15
CA VAL A 503 -9.37 22.99 4.06
C VAL A 503 -9.32 23.50 5.51
N VAL A 504 -8.15 23.91 5.99
CA VAL A 504 -7.99 24.49 7.34
C VAL A 504 -8.80 25.77 7.47
N LEU A 505 -8.80 26.63 6.45
CA LEU A 505 -9.64 27.84 6.42
C LEU A 505 -11.13 27.48 6.58
N ARG A 506 -11.62 26.47 5.84
CA ARG A 506 -13.03 26.01 5.94
C ARG A 506 -13.34 25.43 7.31
N VAL A 507 -12.49 24.55 7.84
CA VAL A 507 -12.68 23.97 9.17
C VAL A 507 -12.73 25.07 10.23
N ALA A 508 -11.76 25.99 10.25
CA ALA A 508 -11.68 27.04 11.27
C ALA A 508 -12.87 28.03 11.26
N ASN A 509 -13.50 28.21 10.11
CA ASN A 509 -14.57 29.20 9.96
C ASN A 509 -15.99 28.60 9.90
N ASN A 510 -16.16 27.35 9.49
CA ASN A 510 -17.48 26.79 9.19
C ASN A 510 -18.05 25.94 10.32
N ILE A 511 -17.24 25.50 11.29
CA ILE A 511 -17.72 24.61 12.32
C ILE A 511 -18.12 25.34 13.62
N ASP A 512 -19.15 24.80 14.24
CA ASP A 512 -19.41 24.91 15.67
C ASP A 512 -19.06 23.52 16.26
N PRO A 513 -17.97 23.38 17.03
CA PRO A 513 -17.44 22.06 17.41
C PRO A 513 -18.45 21.14 18.09
N GLU A 514 -19.35 21.68 18.93
CA GLU A 514 -20.38 20.89 19.61
C GLU A 514 -21.41 20.33 18.63
N ARG A 515 -21.81 21.09 17.63
CA ARG A 515 -22.79 20.69 16.63
C ARG A 515 -22.18 19.83 15.53
N ASP A 516 -20.95 20.15 15.07
CA ASP A 516 -20.41 19.70 13.79
C ASP A 516 -19.37 18.57 13.91
N ILE A 517 -18.98 18.21 15.13
CA ILE A 517 -18.09 17.05 15.36
C ILE A 517 -18.93 15.82 15.73
N GLN A 518 -18.60 14.71 15.10
CA GLN A 518 -19.14 13.38 15.42
C GLN A 518 -18.05 12.49 15.96
N PHE A 519 -18.28 11.87 17.11
CA PHE A 519 -17.44 10.79 17.63
C PHE A 519 -18.16 9.45 17.47
N THR A 520 -17.38 8.40 17.13
CA THR A 520 -17.87 7.02 17.11
C THR A 520 -16.77 6.07 17.54
N LEU A 521 -17.13 4.84 17.88
CA LEU A 521 -16.18 3.78 18.19
C LEU A 521 -16.19 2.76 17.04
N GLY A 522 -15.05 2.19 16.72
CA GLY A 522 -14.96 1.19 15.67
C GLY A 522 -13.55 0.67 15.42
N PRO A 523 -13.37 -0.12 14.36
CA PRO A 523 -12.06 -0.59 13.94
C PRO A 523 -11.14 0.59 13.62
N ILE A 524 -9.90 0.51 14.07
CA ILE A 524 -8.81 1.43 13.72
C ILE A 524 -7.60 0.62 13.23
N ASP A 525 -6.65 1.30 12.62
CA ASP A 525 -5.43 0.64 12.18
C ASP A 525 -4.62 0.10 13.37
N SER A 526 -3.98 -1.06 13.18
CA SER A 526 -3.15 -1.69 14.21
C SER A 526 -1.92 -0.85 14.59
N LEU A 527 -1.52 0.10 13.73
CA LEU A 527 -0.40 1.01 13.96
C LEU A 527 -0.81 2.27 14.74
N ASP A 528 -2.09 2.44 15.07
CA ASP A 528 -2.53 3.56 15.90
C ASP A 528 -2.15 3.34 17.37
N HIS A 529 -0.98 3.84 17.74
CA HIS A 529 -0.44 3.74 19.10
C HIS A 529 -1.18 4.62 20.13
N ALA A 530 -2.01 5.57 19.68
CA ALA A 530 -2.74 6.50 20.57
C ALA A 530 -4.14 5.98 20.95
N SER A 531 -4.62 4.90 20.34
CA SER A 531 -5.92 4.34 20.66
C SER A 531 -5.92 3.66 22.04
N ARG A 532 -7.11 3.63 22.66
CA ARG A 532 -7.29 3.04 24.00
C ARG A 532 -7.16 1.51 24.03
N LEU A 533 -7.43 0.85 22.90
CA LEU A 533 -7.29 -0.58 22.72
C LEU A 533 -6.70 -0.88 21.34
N PRO A 534 -5.92 -1.95 21.18
CA PRO A 534 -5.44 -2.37 19.89
C PRO A 534 -6.59 -2.66 18.91
N ASN A 535 -6.50 -2.17 17.68
CA ASN A 535 -7.48 -2.37 16.60
C ASN A 535 -8.91 -1.85 16.90
N TYR A 536 -9.14 -1.18 18.03
CA TYR A 536 -10.43 -0.63 18.41
C TYR A 536 -10.28 0.69 19.15
N GLY A 537 -10.88 1.74 18.63
CA GLY A 537 -10.73 3.07 19.21
C GLY A 537 -11.79 4.06 18.75
N SER A 538 -11.58 5.30 19.16
CA SER A 538 -12.45 6.43 18.82
C SER A 538 -12.09 6.99 17.44
N LYS A 539 -13.11 7.42 16.73
CA LYS A 539 -13.04 8.11 15.44
C LYS A 539 -13.72 9.46 15.55
N MET A 540 -13.23 10.41 14.77
CA MET A 540 -13.77 11.77 14.72
C MET A 540 -14.10 12.17 13.29
N GLY A 541 -15.31 12.67 13.08
CA GLY A 541 -15.73 13.30 11.83
C GLY A 541 -16.07 14.77 12.04
N ILE A 542 -15.60 15.62 11.14
CA ILE A 542 -15.80 17.08 11.18
C ILE A 542 -16.63 17.48 9.96
N ASP A 543 -17.84 18.00 10.18
CA ASP A 543 -18.69 18.58 9.15
C ASP A 543 -18.36 20.06 8.97
N ALA A 544 -17.45 20.38 8.06
CA ALA A 544 -17.07 21.73 7.69
C ALA A 544 -17.83 22.28 6.47
N THR A 545 -18.96 21.65 6.10
CA THR A 545 -19.85 22.17 5.05
C THR A 545 -20.64 23.40 5.52
N ARG A 546 -21.18 24.16 4.58
CA ARG A 546 -22.14 25.23 4.88
C ARG A 546 -23.36 24.68 5.59
N LYS A 547 -23.87 25.45 6.58
CA LYS A 547 -25.00 24.99 7.37
C LYS A 547 -26.30 25.64 6.90
N TRP A 548 -27.39 24.88 7.01
CA TRP A 548 -28.74 25.29 6.67
C TRP A 548 -29.59 25.46 7.93
N ARG A 549 -30.75 26.12 7.80
CA ARG A 549 -31.68 26.29 8.92
C ARG A 549 -32.07 24.96 9.58
N ALA A 550 -32.29 23.94 8.78
CA ALA A 550 -32.63 22.60 9.27
C ALA A 550 -31.49 21.92 10.05
N GLU A 551 -30.29 22.49 10.05
CA GLU A 551 -29.11 22.05 10.81
C GLU A 551 -28.81 22.92 12.03
N GLY A 552 -29.78 23.77 12.42
CA GLY A 552 -29.65 24.67 13.57
C GLY A 552 -28.87 25.95 13.30
N PHE A 553 -28.75 26.37 12.03
CA PHE A 553 -28.11 27.62 11.66
C PHE A 553 -29.13 28.62 11.11
N GLU A 554 -29.56 29.56 11.93
CA GLU A 554 -30.66 30.47 11.57
C GLU A 554 -30.23 31.73 10.81
N ARG A 555 -28.97 32.13 10.88
CA ARG A 555 -28.41 33.30 10.18
C ARG A 555 -28.20 33.00 8.69
N PRO A 556 -28.22 34.01 7.81
CA PRO A 556 -27.75 33.84 6.44
C PRO A 556 -26.28 33.40 6.43
N TRP A 557 -25.95 32.38 5.62
CA TRP A 557 -24.56 31.97 5.43
C TRP A 557 -23.84 33.07 4.61
N PRO A 558 -22.68 33.57 5.07
CA PRO A 558 -21.95 34.59 4.35
C PRO A 558 -21.37 34.06 3.04
N ALA A 559 -21.33 34.93 2.02
CA ALA A 559 -20.62 34.60 0.78
C ALA A 559 -19.11 34.64 1.00
N MET A 560 -18.39 33.77 0.27
CA MET A 560 -16.93 33.86 0.16
C MET A 560 -16.53 35.15 -0.55
N ILE A 561 -15.41 35.75 -0.14
CA ILE A 561 -14.84 36.90 -0.81
C ILE A 561 -14.14 36.43 -2.08
N GLU A 562 -14.67 36.81 -3.21
CA GLU A 562 -14.10 36.52 -4.52
C GLU A 562 -14.17 37.75 -5.41
N MET A 563 -13.15 37.94 -6.25
CA MET A 563 -13.18 38.99 -7.28
C MET A 563 -14.07 38.54 -8.43
N ASP A 564 -14.85 39.48 -9.00
CA ASP A 564 -15.67 39.21 -10.17
C ASP A 564 -14.84 38.85 -11.40
N GLY A 565 -15.45 38.07 -12.31
CA GLY A 565 -14.76 37.52 -13.48
C GLY A 565 -14.22 38.60 -14.45
N ALA A 566 -14.88 39.73 -14.57
CA ALA A 566 -14.43 40.82 -15.45
C ALA A 566 -13.14 41.47 -14.91
N THR A 567 -13.07 41.68 -13.60
CA THR A 567 -11.88 42.21 -12.94
C THR A 567 -10.72 41.20 -13.00
N LYS A 568 -10.98 39.91 -12.75
CA LYS A 568 -9.97 38.84 -12.93
C LYS A 568 -9.37 38.87 -14.34
N ALA A 569 -10.20 38.81 -15.37
CA ALA A 569 -9.75 38.85 -16.76
C ALA A 569 -8.96 40.11 -17.12
N LYS A 570 -9.35 41.26 -16.58
CA LYS A 570 -8.61 42.53 -16.78
C LYS A 570 -7.22 42.49 -16.14
N VAL A 571 -7.12 41.94 -14.94
CA VAL A 571 -5.84 41.80 -14.24
C VAL A 571 -4.95 40.76 -14.96
N ASP A 572 -5.50 39.63 -15.39
CA ASP A 572 -4.77 38.58 -16.14
C ASP A 572 -4.16 39.17 -17.41
N ALA A 573 -4.93 39.97 -18.16
CA ALA A 573 -4.46 40.63 -19.38
C ALA A 573 -3.30 41.64 -19.15
N MET A 574 -3.15 42.16 -17.95
CA MET A 574 -2.07 43.09 -17.60
C MET A 574 -0.93 42.43 -16.76
N TRP A 575 -1.11 41.18 -16.26
CA TRP A 575 -0.24 40.57 -15.28
C TRP A 575 1.24 40.57 -15.73
N ALA A 576 1.52 40.15 -16.98
CA ALA A 576 2.89 40.15 -17.53
C ALA A 576 3.53 41.57 -17.60
N LYS A 577 2.71 42.62 -17.66
CA LYS A 577 3.19 44.02 -17.71
C LYS A 577 3.53 44.57 -16.33
N LEU A 578 3.03 43.90 -15.26
CA LEU A 578 3.27 44.31 -13.88
C LEU A 578 4.66 43.88 -13.38
N GLY A 579 5.33 42.96 -14.10
CA GLY A 579 6.65 42.45 -13.69
C GLY A 579 6.63 41.59 -12.43
N LEU A 580 5.45 41.01 -12.12
CA LEU A 580 5.21 40.12 -10.95
C LEU A 580 5.21 38.65 -11.34
#